data_cff3f0b1bdb064cfad3f6ba69157098f
#
_entry.id   cff3f0b1bdb064cfad3f6ba69157098f
#
_cell.length_a   1.000
_cell.length_b   1.000
_cell.length_c   1.000
_cell.angle_alpha   90.00
_cell.angle_beta   90.00
_cell.angle_gamma   90.00
#
_symmetry.space_group_name_H-M   'P 1'
#
loop_
_entity.id
_entity.type
_entity.pdbx_description
1 polymer ?
#
loop_
_entity_poly.entity_id
_entity_poly.type
_entity_poly.pdbx_seq_one_letter_code
_entity_poly.pdbx_strand_id
1 'polypeptide(L)'
;MNDPLSRRDAVKILGLAGASMMAPGDLPARIVASATSDSMPADILPLTSTSEVFTPPRGRSYNTFSFDFPEPSVEFDGFRFGFLVFTGENAYALDPALMRAVTTSDSMHLMCNGFTWAGGQEKSPGILTAIFKKAGNSITWDATVDMPHPVKSVTTIIRGFPRGRVGFGGPGGGTPNDNEILTGYPFSGGDLFGGNTADGMGTPLAIVTATDNSCVSISSLDTMVCTKRFFFQPGEQGYRVEAIAEAPGWNQQKQWLSPSWRILRTATADAAVQAHYEHLDRTYHLQKWDVRTDVPAWMRQVALVTTMHGQHFTGFIFNDYAKQLKILRWMATQMPAERVLIFLAAWDGRYYWDYPNYKVSDRMGGEVGFRKLIDEGHKLGFRMMPMYGTNSANRKQPMFKQVQDAVVNKVDGDVVDLNWVDWDNDRHQEGWAAYMNLGVDSWRNWMVGRIDEMITRYGVDAYFLDIVGGHINSRNGDMHEGTRRLVMDLRAKHPNVPCVGEMAYDALVEFIPMFHVGLGRLGQYSKNFQHLSSPAPGRGSSGVHESGFGRFNPETLSLSPGAIPTLQVVDDTFSKHRDVMAAIIQKAKERAGI
;
A
#
# COMPACT_ATOMS: atom_id res chain seq x y z
N MET A 1 2.37 -32.95 32.78
CA MET A 1 0.92 -32.75 32.76
C MET A 1 0.66 -31.38 33.31
N ASN A 2 0.65 -30.36 32.46
CA ASN A 2 0.25 -29.00 32.82
C ASN A 2 -0.73 -28.57 31.74
N ASP A 3 -1.94 -28.29 32.21
CA ASP A 3 -3.07 -27.84 31.42
C ASP A 3 -2.82 -26.41 30.88
N PRO A 4 -3.10 -26.09 29.63
CA PRO A 4 -2.94 -24.74 29.12
C PRO A 4 -4.12 -23.86 29.57
N LEU A 5 -3.81 -22.79 30.24
CA LEU A 5 -4.75 -21.73 30.65
C LEU A 5 -5.56 -21.22 29.46
N SER A 6 -6.86 -21.14 29.65
CA SER A 6 -7.80 -20.68 28.62
C SER A 6 -7.64 -19.20 28.34
N ARG A 7 -7.87 -18.79 27.08
CA ARG A 7 -7.80 -17.39 26.61
C ARG A 7 -8.70 -16.39 27.36
N ARG A 8 -9.54 -16.85 28.30
CA ARG A 8 -10.44 -16.00 29.09
C ARG A 8 -9.81 -15.38 30.33
N ASP A 9 -8.65 -15.85 30.79
CA ASP A 9 -8.06 -15.39 32.03
C ASP A 9 -7.02 -14.27 31.87
N ALA A 10 -6.64 -13.94 30.64
CA ALA A 10 -5.67 -12.88 30.33
C ALA A 10 -6.25 -11.44 30.30
N VAL A 11 -7.58 -11.28 30.40
CA VAL A 11 -8.24 -9.97 30.19
C VAL A 11 -8.42 -9.16 31.48
N LYS A 12 -8.00 -9.65 32.63
CA LYS A 12 -8.32 -9.00 33.94
C LYS A 12 -7.24 -8.17 34.60
N ILE A 13 -6.08 -7.94 33.99
CA ILE A 13 -5.06 -7.06 34.57
C ILE A 13 -4.60 -6.07 33.50
N LEU A 14 -5.14 -4.88 33.52
CA LEU A 14 -4.53 -3.58 33.22
C LEU A 14 -5.64 -2.55 32.98
N GLY A 15 -6.17 -2.04 34.06
CA GLY A 15 -6.94 -0.81 34.08
C GLY A 15 -6.07 0.30 34.69
N LEU A 16 -6.27 1.50 34.17
CA LEU A 16 -5.84 2.80 34.69
C LEU A 16 -4.44 3.29 34.26
N ALA A 17 -4.42 4.19 33.27
CA ALA A 17 -3.84 5.54 33.44
C ALA A 17 -4.00 6.39 32.18
N GLY A 18 -4.59 7.57 32.34
CA GLY A 18 -4.18 8.79 31.65
C GLY A 18 -4.86 9.14 30.32
N ALA A 19 -6.09 9.68 30.39
CA ALA A 19 -6.66 10.46 29.29
C ALA A 19 -5.95 11.83 29.19
N SER A 20 -5.34 12.12 28.05
CA SER A 20 -5.03 13.48 27.63
C SER A 20 -5.87 13.80 26.42
N MET A 21 -6.79 14.75 26.59
CA MET A 21 -7.67 15.24 25.53
C MET A 21 -6.87 16.07 24.53
N MET A 22 -6.87 15.67 23.26
CA MET A 22 -6.65 16.56 22.13
C MET A 22 -7.97 16.76 21.40
N ALA A 23 -8.30 18.02 21.15
CA ALA A 23 -9.50 18.44 20.47
C ALA A 23 -9.58 17.93 19.02
N PRO A 24 -10.76 17.53 18.53
CA PRO A 24 -10.93 17.13 17.14
C PRO A 24 -10.84 18.34 16.22
N GLY A 25 -9.95 18.28 15.25
CA GLY A 25 -9.95 19.22 14.13
C GLY A 25 -11.21 19.01 13.28
N ASP A 26 -11.83 20.11 12.92
CA ASP A 26 -13.09 20.22 12.19
C ASP A 26 -13.07 19.42 10.87
N LEU A 27 -13.76 18.29 10.87
CA LEU A 27 -14.31 17.72 9.65
C LEU A 27 -15.50 18.60 9.22
N PRO A 28 -15.66 18.93 7.93
CA PRO A 28 -16.81 19.70 7.51
C PRO A 28 -18.07 18.91 7.86
N ALA A 29 -18.84 19.46 8.78
CA ALA A 29 -20.15 18.96 9.18
C ALA A 29 -21.05 18.97 7.94
N ARG A 30 -21.16 17.84 7.26
CA ARG A 30 -22.32 17.59 6.39
C ARG A 30 -23.50 17.36 7.31
N ILE A 31 -24.39 18.30 7.29
CA ILE A 31 -25.67 18.33 7.96
C ILE A 31 -26.35 16.98 7.77
N VAL A 32 -26.48 16.23 8.85
CA VAL A 32 -27.47 15.16 8.94
C VAL A 32 -28.82 15.89 8.98
N ALA A 33 -29.45 16.03 7.82
CA ALA A 33 -30.84 16.48 7.78
C ALA A 33 -31.64 15.45 8.55
N SER A 34 -32.13 15.84 9.71
CA SER A 34 -33.18 15.10 10.42
C SER A 34 -34.35 14.95 9.44
N ALA A 35 -34.57 13.70 8.98
CA ALA A 35 -35.74 13.39 8.20
C ALA A 35 -36.96 13.56 9.11
N THR A 36 -37.60 14.71 8.99
CA THR A 36 -38.97 14.89 9.44
C THR A 36 -39.86 13.93 8.67
N SER A 37 -40.72 13.25 9.38
CA SER A 37 -41.66 12.26 8.89
C SER A 37 -42.73 12.92 8.00
N ASP A 38 -42.43 13.14 6.72
CA ASP A 38 -43.42 13.44 5.71
C ASP A 38 -43.43 12.32 4.67
N SER A 39 -44.64 11.80 4.51
CA SER A 39 -45.12 10.74 3.63
C SER A 39 -44.25 10.46 2.40
N MET A 40 -43.56 9.34 2.42
CA MET A 40 -42.81 8.78 1.30
C MET A 40 -43.76 8.24 0.23
N PRO A 41 -43.57 8.56 -1.06
CA PRO A 41 -44.26 7.86 -2.14
C PRO A 41 -43.75 6.44 -2.23
N ALA A 42 -44.66 5.52 -2.36
CA ALA A 42 -44.40 4.11 -2.22
C ALA A 42 -44.11 3.44 -3.55
N ASP A 43 -42.86 3.35 -3.93
CA ASP A 43 -42.38 2.25 -4.75
C ASP A 43 -41.30 1.51 -3.97
N ILE A 44 -41.74 0.66 -3.05
CA ILE A 44 -40.85 -0.24 -2.31
C ILE A 44 -40.54 -1.42 -3.21
N LEU A 45 -39.28 -1.57 -3.63
CA LEU A 45 -38.85 -2.75 -4.35
C LEU A 45 -38.96 -3.99 -3.47
N PRO A 46 -39.43 -5.12 -4.02
CA PRO A 46 -39.43 -6.36 -3.28
C PRO A 46 -38.01 -6.77 -2.88
N LEU A 47 -37.82 -7.13 -1.64
CA LEU A 47 -36.60 -7.70 -1.14
C LEU A 47 -36.42 -9.09 -1.72
N THR A 48 -35.34 -9.33 -2.45
CA THR A 48 -34.95 -10.65 -2.89
C THR A 48 -33.92 -11.21 -1.95
N SER A 49 -34.29 -12.27 -1.20
CA SER A 49 -33.29 -13.08 -0.51
C SER A 49 -32.73 -14.09 -1.51
N THR A 50 -31.42 -14.20 -1.65
CA THR A 50 -30.84 -15.27 -2.45
C THR A 50 -30.34 -16.36 -1.54
N SER A 51 -30.84 -17.56 -1.75
CA SER A 51 -30.36 -18.79 -1.13
C SER A 51 -29.40 -19.54 -2.07
N GLU A 52 -28.49 -18.85 -2.73
CA GLU A 52 -27.44 -19.57 -3.46
C GLU A 52 -26.54 -20.27 -2.44
N VAL A 53 -26.58 -21.60 -2.47
CA VAL A 53 -25.64 -22.42 -1.72
C VAL A 53 -24.28 -22.27 -2.36
N PHE A 54 -23.35 -21.80 -1.57
CA PHE A 54 -22.01 -21.49 -2.00
C PHE A 54 -21.09 -22.66 -1.59
N THR A 55 -20.41 -23.28 -2.54
CA THR A 55 -19.40 -24.31 -2.26
C THR A 55 -18.03 -23.70 -2.46
N PRO A 56 -17.21 -23.49 -1.40
CA PRO A 56 -15.88 -22.96 -1.56
C PRO A 56 -15.01 -23.90 -2.39
N PRO A 57 -14.13 -23.37 -3.27
CA PRO A 57 -13.18 -24.20 -3.98
C PRO A 57 -12.24 -24.91 -3.00
N ARG A 58 -11.88 -26.15 -3.33
CA ARG A 58 -10.98 -26.96 -2.51
C ARG A 58 -9.63 -26.25 -2.34
N GLY A 59 -9.24 -25.98 -1.10
CA GLY A 59 -7.89 -25.61 -0.72
C GLY A 59 -7.67 -24.22 -0.14
N ARG A 60 -8.70 -23.36 0.00
CA ARG A 60 -8.60 -22.09 0.75
C ARG A 60 -9.75 -21.98 1.74
N SER A 61 -9.42 -21.89 3.03
CA SER A 61 -10.38 -21.52 4.05
C SER A 61 -10.49 -19.99 4.10
N TYR A 62 -11.13 -19.39 3.12
CA TYR A 62 -11.78 -18.13 3.37
C TYR A 62 -13.01 -18.47 4.19
N ASN A 63 -12.98 -18.16 5.48
CA ASN A 63 -14.14 -18.30 6.34
C ASN A 63 -15.17 -17.24 5.96
N THR A 64 -15.88 -17.48 4.91
CA THR A 64 -17.06 -16.71 4.59
C THR A 64 -18.18 -17.22 5.49
N PHE A 65 -18.34 -16.62 6.63
CA PHE A 65 -19.58 -16.74 7.42
C PHE A 65 -20.82 -16.34 6.59
N SER A 66 -20.62 -15.85 5.39
CA SER A 66 -21.67 -15.49 4.46
C SER A 66 -22.55 -16.65 4.00
N PHE A 67 -22.16 -17.89 4.22
CA PHE A 67 -23.00 -19.04 3.91
C PHE A 67 -24.24 -19.15 4.75
N ASP A 68 -24.11 -18.79 6.02
CA ASP A 68 -25.15 -18.97 7.02
C ASP A 68 -25.97 -17.69 7.22
N PHE A 69 -25.61 -16.61 6.54
CA PHE A 69 -26.34 -15.37 6.59
C PHE A 69 -27.36 -15.28 5.47
N PRO A 70 -28.63 -14.93 5.77
CA PRO A 70 -29.47 -14.40 4.71
C PRO A 70 -28.79 -13.18 4.12
N GLU A 71 -28.62 -13.16 2.80
CA GLU A 71 -28.11 -11.99 2.07
C GLU A 71 -29.29 -11.20 1.50
N PRO A 72 -30.02 -10.40 2.31
CA PRO A 72 -31.06 -9.55 1.76
C PRO A 72 -30.41 -8.52 0.86
N SER A 73 -30.94 -8.36 -0.33
CA SER A 73 -30.39 -7.48 -1.34
C SER A 73 -31.47 -6.61 -1.97
N VAL A 74 -31.04 -5.47 -2.49
CA VAL A 74 -31.84 -4.56 -3.29
C VAL A 74 -31.30 -4.52 -4.70
N GLU A 75 -32.18 -4.36 -5.69
CA GLU A 75 -31.78 -4.26 -7.09
C GLU A 75 -31.70 -2.80 -7.53
N PHE A 76 -30.62 -2.45 -8.21
CA PHE A 76 -30.46 -1.14 -8.83
C PHE A 76 -29.62 -1.23 -10.10
N ASP A 77 -30.18 -0.77 -11.21
CA ASP A 77 -29.53 -0.73 -12.53
C ASP A 77 -28.84 -2.05 -12.94
N GLY A 78 -29.56 -3.17 -12.75
CA GLY A 78 -29.11 -4.52 -13.15
C GLY A 78 -28.06 -5.16 -12.24
N PHE A 79 -27.76 -4.55 -11.10
CA PHE A 79 -26.98 -5.15 -10.02
C PHE A 79 -27.81 -5.35 -8.78
N ARG A 80 -27.47 -6.38 -7.99
CA ARG A 80 -28.04 -6.61 -6.67
C ARG A 80 -27.01 -6.28 -5.61
N PHE A 81 -27.42 -5.53 -4.59
CA PHE A 81 -26.56 -5.04 -3.52
C PHE A 81 -27.03 -5.52 -2.17
N GLY A 82 -26.16 -6.17 -1.41
CA GLY A 82 -26.33 -6.53 -0.02
C GLY A 82 -25.22 -5.95 0.83
N PHE A 83 -25.39 -5.97 2.15
CA PHE A 83 -24.39 -5.41 3.07
C PHE A 83 -24.14 -6.34 4.24
N LEU A 84 -22.86 -6.44 4.64
CA LEU A 84 -22.43 -6.99 5.92
C LEU A 84 -21.67 -5.92 6.70
N VAL A 85 -21.84 -5.89 8.00
CA VAL A 85 -21.12 -5.01 8.91
C VAL A 85 -20.36 -5.87 9.90
N PHE A 86 -19.06 -5.62 10.01
CA PHE A 86 -18.18 -6.27 10.97
C PHE A 86 -17.81 -5.30 12.07
N THR A 87 -17.91 -5.76 13.31
CA THR A 87 -17.39 -5.08 14.50
C THR A 87 -16.18 -5.85 15.04
N GLY A 88 -15.59 -5.40 16.12
CA GLY A 88 -14.53 -6.14 16.80
C GLY A 88 -15.00 -7.46 17.43
N GLU A 89 -16.31 -7.67 17.57
CA GLU A 89 -16.88 -8.82 18.25
C GLU A 89 -17.65 -9.77 17.34
N ASN A 90 -18.28 -9.27 16.23
CA ASN A 90 -19.17 -10.10 15.41
C ASN A 90 -19.35 -9.57 13.99
N ALA A 91 -19.98 -10.38 13.15
CA ALA A 91 -20.46 -10.07 11.81
C ALA A 91 -21.99 -9.97 11.80
N TYR A 92 -22.51 -8.96 11.11
CA TYR A 92 -23.92 -8.63 11.07
C TYR A 92 -24.42 -8.50 9.64
N ALA A 93 -25.55 -9.16 9.34
CA ALA A 93 -26.31 -8.93 8.11
C ALA A 93 -27.47 -7.96 8.38
N LEU A 94 -28.02 -7.37 7.34
CA LEU A 94 -29.23 -6.55 7.46
C LEU A 94 -30.44 -7.42 7.87
N ASP A 95 -31.33 -6.86 8.69
CA ASP A 95 -32.61 -7.51 8.97
C ASP A 95 -33.60 -7.26 7.81
N PRO A 96 -33.96 -8.29 7.01
CA PRO A 96 -34.83 -8.10 5.86
C PRO A 96 -36.22 -7.54 6.22
N ALA A 97 -36.71 -7.81 7.45
CA ALA A 97 -37.97 -7.28 7.91
C ALA A 97 -37.93 -5.75 8.16
N LEU A 98 -36.72 -5.20 8.40
CA LEU A 98 -36.50 -3.80 8.73
C LEU A 98 -35.87 -3.01 7.61
N MET A 99 -35.61 -3.64 6.45
CA MET A 99 -35.13 -2.97 5.26
C MET A 99 -36.23 -2.18 4.55
N ARG A 100 -35.87 -1.03 4.03
CA ARG A 100 -36.69 -0.16 3.17
C ARG A 100 -35.82 0.43 2.08
N ALA A 101 -36.29 0.40 0.84
CA ALA A 101 -35.62 1.03 -0.28
C ALA A 101 -36.58 1.91 -1.05
N VAL A 102 -36.12 3.10 -1.42
CA VAL A 102 -36.84 4.02 -2.29
C VAL A 102 -35.99 4.28 -3.52
N THR A 103 -36.57 4.00 -4.69
CA THR A 103 -35.84 4.07 -5.96
C THR A 103 -36.50 5.05 -6.92
N THR A 104 -35.68 5.82 -7.62
CA THR A 104 -36.03 6.62 -8.78
C THR A 104 -35.28 6.08 -10.01
N SER A 105 -35.42 6.73 -11.17
CA SER A 105 -34.68 6.37 -12.38
C SER A 105 -33.16 6.44 -12.23
N ASP A 106 -32.66 7.30 -11.36
CA ASP A 106 -31.24 7.68 -11.22
C ASP A 106 -30.69 7.62 -9.79
N SER A 107 -31.52 7.24 -8.83
CA SER A 107 -31.09 7.10 -7.44
C SER A 107 -31.85 6.00 -6.70
N MET A 108 -31.19 5.45 -5.67
CA MET A 108 -31.83 4.56 -4.69
C MET A 108 -31.33 4.91 -3.30
N HIS A 109 -32.25 4.97 -2.34
CA HIS A 109 -31.95 5.13 -0.92
C HIS A 109 -32.39 3.86 -0.20
N LEU A 110 -31.42 3.16 0.36
CA LEU A 110 -31.65 1.99 1.24
C LEU A 110 -31.49 2.42 2.69
N MET A 111 -32.44 2.01 3.53
CA MET A 111 -32.35 2.14 4.98
C MET A 111 -32.70 0.79 5.63
N CYS A 112 -31.94 0.40 6.64
CA CYS A 112 -32.23 -0.75 7.49
C CYS A 112 -32.07 -0.35 8.96
N ASN A 113 -33.13 -0.53 9.76
CA ASN A 113 -33.16 -0.12 11.17
C ASN A 113 -32.89 -1.30 12.12
N GLY A 114 -32.08 -2.25 11.72
CA GLY A 114 -31.68 -3.40 12.54
C GLY A 114 -30.88 -4.40 11.77
N PHE A 115 -30.20 -5.24 12.52
CA PHE A 115 -29.30 -6.27 12.00
C PHE A 115 -29.63 -7.64 12.53
N THR A 116 -29.14 -8.68 11.86
CA THR A 116 -29.19 -10.07 12.30
C THR A 116 -27.77 -10.62 12.43
N TRP A 117 -27.59 -11.60 13.31
CA TRP A 117 -26.38 -12.38 13.47
C TRP A 117 -26.68 -13.84 13.78
N ALA A 118 -25.66 -14.68 13.96
CA ALA A 118 -25.85 -16.14 14.19
C ALA A 118 -26.73 -16.79 13.12
N GLY A 119 -26.47 -16.55 11.83
CA GLY A 119 -27.27 -17.10 10.75
C GLY A 119 -28.70 -16.56 10.66
N GLY A 120 -28.97 -15.39 11.22
CA GLY A 120 -30.31 -14.78 11.29
C GLY A 120 -31.14 -15.18 12.51
N GLN A 121 -30.59 -15.96 13.44
CA GLN A 121 -31.27 -16.42 14.63
C GLN A 121 -31.44 -15.33 15.69
N GLU A 122 -30.50 -14.38 15.70
CA GLU A 122 -30.43 -13.29 16.69
C GLU A 122 -30.57 -11.93 16.02
N LYS A 123 -30.99 -10.93 16.78
CA LYS A 123 -31.20 -9.55 16.35
C LYS A 123 -30.24 -8.61 17.07
N SER A 124 -29.82 -7.56 16.39
CA SER A 124 -29.02 -6.47 16.96
C SER A 124 -29.61 -5.13 16.55
N PRO A 125 -29.65 -4.13 17.46
CA PRO A 125 -29.98 -2.78 17.08
C PRO A 125 -28.86 -2.16 16.23
N GLY A 126 -29.20 -1.12 15.48
CA GLY A 126 -28.29 -0.35 14.65
C GLY A 126 -29.00 0.15 13.39
N ILE A 127 -28.31 0.97 12.64
CA ILE A 127 -28.86 1.55 11.41
C ILE A 127 -27.81 1.45 10.31
N LEU A 128 -28.24 1.05 9.10
CA LEU A 128 -27.47 1.21 7.89
C LEU A 128 -28.29 2.06 6.91
N THR A 129 -27.67 3.07 6.34
CA THR A 129 -28.22 3.86 5.22
C THR A 129 -27.24 3.82 4.07
N ALA A 130 -27.68 3.41 2.87
CA ALA A 130 -26.86 3.46 1.66
C ALA A 130 -27.55 4.31 0.59
N ILE A 131 -26.77 5.18 -0.06
CA ILE A 131 -27.24 6.08 -1.10
C ILE A 131 -26.56 5.72 -2.42
N PHE A 132 -27.37 5.35 -3.40
CA PHE A 132 -26.92 5.02 -4.74
C PHE A 132 -27.30 6.12 -5.72
N LYS A 133 -26.41 6.41 -6.66
CA LYS A 133 -26.63 7.37 -7.74
C LYS A 133 -26.15 6.78 -9.05
N LYS A 134 -26.99 6.90 -10.10
CA LYS A 134 -26.65 6.54 -11.46
C LYS A 134 -26.36 7.80 -12.28
N ALA A 135 -25.30 7.76 -13.07
CA ALA A 135 -24.95 8.79 -14.04
C ALA A 135 -24.37 8.12 -15.30
N GLY A 136 -25.19 8.05 -16.34
CA GLY A 136 -24.85 7.33 -17.57
C GLY A 136 -24.54 5.86 -17.29
N ASN A 137 -23.33 5.42 -17.61
CA ASN A 137 -22.85 4.04 -17.42
C ASN A 137 -22.24 3.79 -16.03
N SER A 138 -22.38 4.74 -15.11
CA SER A 138 -21.77 4.69 -13.78
C SER A 138 -22.83 4.61 -12.69
N ILE A 139 -22.57 3.76 -11.69
CA ILE A 139 -23.30 3.73 -10.41
C ILE A 139 -22.28 4.07 -9.33
N THR A 140 -22.61 5.00 -8.45
CA THR A 140 -21.83 5.30 -7.25
C THR A 140 -22.67 5.06 -6.00
N TRP A 141 -22.05 4.63 -4.90
CA TRP A 141 -22.71 4.51 -3.61
C TRP A 141 -21.74 4.71 -2.47
N ASP A 142 -22.30 5.07 -1.35
CA ASP A 142 -21.68 5.06 -0.02
C ASP A 142 -22.69 4.50 0.99
N ALA A 143 -22.19 4.10 2.16
CA ALA A 143 -23.03 3.60 3.24
C ALA A 143 -22.62 4.21 4.58
N THR A 144 -23.59 4.70 5.32
CA THR A 144 -23.41 5.12 6.72
C THR A 144 -23.95 4.02 7.63
N VAL A 145 -23.17 3.69 8.65
CA VAL A 145 -23.51 2.65 9.62
C VAL A 145 -23.44 3.24 11.02
N ASP A 146 -24.41 2.89 11.86
CA ASP A 146 -24.42 3.16 13.30
C ASP A 146 -24.67 1.85 14.03
N MET A 147 -23.69 1.41 14.85
CA MET A 147 -23.70 0.14 15.54
C MET A 147 -23.50 0.32 17.05
N PRO A 148 -23.98 -0.62 17.88
CA PRO A 148 -23.69 -0.62 19.33
C PRO A 148 -22.19 -0.71 19.66
N HIS A 149 -21.41 -1.35 18.77
CA HIS A 149 -19.97 -1.58 18.90
C HIS A 149 -19.19 -0.89 17.79
N PRO A 150 -17.91 -0.56 18.00
CA PRO A 150 -17.09 0.05 16.98
C PRO A 150 -17.06 -0.77 15.68
N VAL A 151 -17.33 -0.10 14.57
CA VAL A 151 -17.30 -0.70 13.23
C VAL A 151 -15.87 -1.00 12.84
N LYS A 152 -15.62 -2.24 12.43
CA LYS A 152 -14.33 -2.69 11.88
C LYS A 152 -14.30 -2.56 10.37
N SER A 153 -15.38 -3.02 9.71
CA SER A 153 -15.49 -2.92 8.25
C SER A 153 -16.95 -2.97 7.79
N VAL A 154 -17.18 -2.42 6.61
CA VAL A 154 -18.43 -2.59 5.87
C VAL A 154 -18.10 -3.27 4.55
N THR A 155 -18.85 -4.34 4.26
CA THR A 155 -18.77 -5.08 3.02
C THR A 155 -20.02 -4.82 2.19
N THR A 156 -19.86 -4.36 0.97
CA THR A 156 -20.93 -4.36 -0.04
C THR A 156 -20.81 -5.63 -0.88
N ILE A 157 -21.83 -6.47 -0.84
CA ILE A 157 -21.94 -7.68 -1.66
C ILE A 157 -22.68 -7.30 -2.93
N ILE A 158 -22.09 -7.61 -4.08
CA ILE A 158 -22.60 -7.18 -5.38
C ILE A 158 -22.72 -8.40 -6.30
N ARG A 159 -23.88 -8.57 -6.91
CA ARG A 159 -24.14 -9.56 -7.95
C ARG A 159 -24.53 -8.85 -9.25
N GLY A 160 -24.25 -9.48 -10.40
CA GLY A 160 -24.46 -8.88 -11.73
C GLY A 160 -23.18 -8.58 -12.49
N PHE A 161 -22.00 -8.88 -11.92
CA PHE A 161 -20.75 -8.87 -12.67
C PHE A 161 -20.68 -10.07 -13.62
N PRO A 162 -20.30 -9.87 -14.91
CA PRO A 162 -20.19 -10.97 -15.84
C PRO A 162 -19.05 -11.92 -15.48
N ARG A 163 -19.10 -13.17 -15.99
CA ARG A 163 -17.91 -14.03 -16.01
C ARG A 163 -16.89 -13.44 -16.97
N GLY A 164 -15.61 -13.42 -16.56
CA GLY A 164 -14.57 -12.83 -17.38
C GLY A 164 -13.20 -12.85 -16.71
N ARG A 165 -12.25 -12.20 -17.35
CA ARG A 165 -10.90 -12.02 -16.82
C ARG A 165 -10.92 -10.88 -15.81
N VAL A 166 -10.38 -11.11 -14.64
CA VAL A 166 -10.28 -10.07 -13.59
C VAL A 166 -8.86 -9.48 -13.61
N GLY A 167 -8.79 -8.15 -13.70
CA GLY A 167 -7.56 -7.38 -13.60
C GLY A 167 -7.63 -6.35 -12.47
N PHE A 168 -6.48 -6.06 -11.87
CA PHE A 168 -6.36 -5.10 -10.77
C PHE A 168 -5.45 -3.95 -11.19
N GLY A 169 -5.94 -2.71 -11.06
CA GLY A 169 -5.26 -1.51 -11.53
C GLY A 169 -5.09 -1.42 -13.06
N GLY A 170 -5.56 -2.41 -13.80
CA GLY A 170 -5.43 -2.52 -15.25
C GLY A 170 -6.16 -3.73 -15.83
N PRO A 171 -6.08 -3.97 -17.15
CA PRO A 171 -6.73 -5.11 -17.77
C PRO A 171 -6.21 -6.44 -17.25
N GLY A 172 -7.09 -7.39 -17.02
CA GLY A 172 -6.76 -8.78 -16.68
C GLY A 172 -6.12 -9.51 -17.85
N GLY A 173 -5.14 -10.37 -17.55
CA GLY A 173 -4.56 -11.32 -18.51
C GLY A 173 -5.21 -12.70 -18.42
N GLY A 174 -4.97 -13.55 -19.44
CA GLY A 174 -5.35 -14.97 -19.40
C GLY A 174 -6.81 -15.28 -19.74
N THR A 175 -7.28 -16.45 -19.29
CA THR A 175 -8.65 -16.94 -19.42
C THR A 175 -9.55 -16.41 -18.30
N PRO A 176 -10.89 -16.51 -18.42
CA PRO A 176 -11.80 -16.26 -17.30
C PRO A 176 -11.34 -17.04 -16.06
N ASN A 177 -11.44 -16.40 -14.91
CA ASN A 177 -10.94 -16.99 -13.68
C ASN A 177 -12.03 -17.86 -13.03
N ASP A 178 -11.72 -19.13 -12.82
CA ASP A 178 -12.61 -20.11 -12.18
C ASP A 178 -12.29 -20.29 -10.69
N ASN A 179 -11.28 -19.58 -10.19
CA ASN A 179 -10.94 -19.58 -8.77
C ASN A 179 -11.39 -18.30 -8.09
N GLU A 180 -11.58 -18.37 -6.79
CA GLU A 180 -11.75 -17.19 -5.96
C GLU A 180 -10.51 -16.31 -5.99
N ILE A 181 -10.72 -14.99 -5.97
CA ILE A 181 -9.65 -14.01 -5.91
C ILE A 181 -9.91 -13.08 -4.73
N LEU A 182 -8.96 -13.01 -3.82
CA LEU A 182 -8.94 -12.00 -2.77
C LEU A 182 -7.69 -11.12 -2.97
N THR A 183 -7.88 -9.83 -3.03
CA THR A 183 -6.78 -8.86 -3.11
C THR A 183 -7.10 -7.63 -2.27
N GLY A 184 -6.09 -6.86 -1.90
CA GLY A 184 -6.25 -5.69 -1.03
C GLY A 184 -5.46 -4.47 -1.48
N TYR A 185 -5.94 -3.32 -1.09
CA TYR A 185 -5.35 -1.99 -1.27
C TYR A 185 -5.19 -1.32 0.09
N PRO A 186 -4.12 -0.56 0.37
CA PRO A 186 -2.83 -0.59 -0.33
C PRO A 186 -2.08 -1.87 0.05
N PHE A 187 -1.38 -2.46 -0.90
CA PHE A 187 -0.55 -3.66 -0.70
C PHE A 187 -0.94 -4.48 0.53
N SER A 188 -2.13 -5.07 0.49
CA SER A 188 -2.74 -5.97 1.45
C SER A 188 -2.33 -5.79 2.91
N GLY A 189 -2.99 -4.90 3.55
CA GLY A 189 -2.86 -4.71 4.97
C GLY A 189 -2.57 -5.93 5.80
N GLY A 190 -1.33 -6.20 6.10
CA GLY A 190 -0.93 -7.05 7.18
C GLY A 190 -0.06 -8.25 6.88
N ASP A 191 0.08 -8.66 5.62
CA ASP A 191 0.86 -9.86 5.31
C ASP A 191 1.89 -9.64 4.20
N LEU A 192 2.55 -8.48 4.20
CA LEU A 192 3.59 -8.16 3.23
C LEU A 192 4.67 -9.24 3.11
N PHE A 193 4.92 -9.99 4.16
CA PHE A 193 6.04 -10.93 4.24
C PHE A 193 5.70 -12.29 4.87
N GLY A 194 4.45 -12.60 5.16
CA GLY A 194 4.16 -13.76 6.01
C GLY A 194 3.01 -14.66 5.62
N GLY A 195 2.49 -14.63 4.43
CA GLY A 195 1.42 -15.58 4.14
C GLY A 195 0.67 -15.35 2.85
N ASN A 196 -0.10 -16.21 2.49
CA ASN A 196 -1.07 -16.43 1.42
C ASN A 196 -1.80 -15.22 0.80
N THR A 197 -1.19 -14.07 0.73
CA THR A 197 -1.82 -12.91 0.12
C THR A 197 -1.74 -12.99 -1.39
N ALA A 198 -2.88 -12.85 -2.00
CA ALA A 198 -2.95 -12.40 -3.36
C ALA A 198 -2.18 -11.08 -3.48
N ASP A 199 -1.51 -10.86 -4.60
CA ASP A 199 -0.77 -9.64 -4.88
C ASP A 199 -1.57 -8.40 -4.50
N GLY A 200 -0.98 -7.52 -3.71
CA GLY A 200 -1.61 -6.28 -3.30
C GLY A 200 -1.83 -5.34 -4.47
N MET A 201 -2.76 -4.41 -4.30
CA MET A 201 -3.12 -3.43 -5.32
C MET A 201 -2.46 -2.08 -5.02
N GLY A 202 -1.87 -1.47 -6.04
CA GLY A 202 -1.37 -0.08 -5.96
C GLY A 202 -2.48 0.97 -6.10
N THR A 203 -3.68 0.59 -6.55
CA THR A 203 -4.85 1.47 -6.67
C THR A 203 -6.14 0.65 -6.52
N PRO A 204 -7.20 1.17 -5.87
CA PRO A 204 -8.41 0.41 -5.57
C PRO A 204 -9.33 0.33 -6.80
N LEU A 205 -8.86 -0.34 -7.85
CA LEU A 205 -9.55 -0.57 -9.12
C LEU A 205 -9.49 -2.05 -9.51
N ALA A 206 -10.65 -2.69 -9.66
CA ALA A 206 -10.77 -4.01 -10.26
C ALA A 206 -11.61 -3.94 -11.53
N ILE A 207 -11.23 -4.69 -12.56
CA ILE A 207 -11.88 -4.70 -13.87
C ILE A 207 -12.19 -6.13 -14.28
N VAL A 208 -13.45 -6.42 -14.54
CA VAL A 208 -13.88 -7.68 -15.18
C VAL A 208 -14.07 -7.43 -16.67
N THR A 209 -13.31 -8.13 -17.50
CA THR A 209 -13.45 -8.12 -18.95
C THR A 209 -14.19 -9.38 -19.37
N ALA A 210 -15.41 -9.22 -19.87
CA ALA A 210 -16.24 -10.32 -20.35
C ALA A 210 -15.70 -10.93 -21.65
N THR A 211 -16.28 -12.04 -22.09
CA THR A 211 -15.85 -12.76 -23.29
C THR A 211 -16.08 -11.97 -24.58
N ASP A 212 -17.03 -11.05 -24.60
CA ASP A 212 -17.30 -10.10 -25.69
C ASP A 212 -16.41 -8.84 -25.63
N ASN A 213 -15.44 -8.81 -24.69
CA ASN A 213 -14.55 -7.69 -24.38
C ASN A 213 -15.21 -6.47 -23.73
N SER A 214 -16.50 -6.47 -23.46
CA SER A 214 -17.11 -5.45 -22.61
C SER A 214 -16.54 -5.51 -21.20
N CYS A 215 -16.50 -4.39 -20.51
CA CYS A 215 -15.86 -4.28 -19.20
C CYS A 215 -16.82 -3.71 -18.17
N VAL A 216 -16.76 -4.31 -16.97
CA VAL A 216 -17.37 -3.76 -15.77
C VAL A 216 -16.26 -3.61 -14.73
N SER A 217 -16.06 -2.39 -14.27
CA SER A 217 -15.07 -2.11 -13.23
C SER A 217 -15.73 -1.72 -11.92
N ILE A 218 -15.03 -2.00 -10.82
CA ILE A 218 -15.34 -1.49 -9.48
C ILE A 218 -14.14 -0.77 -8.92
N SER A 219 -14.35 0.42 -8.35
CA SER A 219 -13.29 1.23 -7.74
C SER A 219 -13.79 1.97 -6.51
N SER A 220 -12.88 2.26 -5.57
CA SER A 220 -13.10 3.24 -4.51
C SER A 220 -12.81 4.64 -5.02
N LEU A 221 -13.59 5.61 -4.60
CA LEU A 221 -13.48 7.03 -4.98
C LEU A 221 -13.10 7.95 -3.82
N ASP A 222 -12.81 7.42 -2.64
CA ASP A 222 -12.46 8.23 -1.49
C ASP A 222 -10.98 8.66 -1.51
N THR A 223 -10.67 9.66 -0.69
CA THR A 223 -9.31 10.16 -0.46
C THR A 223 -8.65 9.54 0.77
N MET A 224 -9.40 8.76 1.54
CA MET A 224 -8.87 8.12 2.73
C MET A 224 -8.09 6.88 2.36
N VAL A 225 -6.80 6.87 2.67
CA VAL A 225 -5.96 5.68 2.52
C VAL A 225 -6.22 4.75 3.70
N CYS A 226 -7.23 3.89 3.53
CA CYS A 226 -7.55 2.84 4.48
C CYS A 226 -7.70 1.52 3.72
N THR A 227 -7.51 0.42 4.41
CA THR A 227 -7.53 -0.90 3.78
C THR A 227 -8.87 -1.17 3.09
N LYS A 228 -8.79 -1.54 1.83
CA LYS A 228 -9.92 -2.01 1.02
C LYS A 228 -9.56 -3.35 0.43
N ARG A 229 -10.54 -4.27 0.40
CA ARG A 229 -10.36 -5.60 -0.21
C ARG A 229 -11.42 -5.84 -1.25
N PHE A 230 -11.04 -6.61 -2.25
CA PHE A 230 -11.92 -7.09 -3.30
C PHE A 230 -11.89 -8.60 -3.28
N PHE A 231 -13.07 -9.21 -3.13
CA PHE A 231 -13.22 -10.64 -3.22
C PHE A 231 -14.12 -10.97 -4.40
N PHE A 232 -13.63 -11.76 -5.34
CA PHE A 232 -14.37 -12.23 -6.50
C PHE A 232 -14.59 -13.71 -6.38
N GLN A 233 -15.83 -14.10 -6.36
CA GLN A 233 -16.25 -15.46 -6.25
C GLN A 233 -17.03 -15.86 -7.50
N PRO A 234 -16.51 -16.84 -8.30
CA PRO A 234 -17.15 -17.26 -9.52
C PRO A 234 -18.41 -18.09 -9.23
N GLY A 235 -19.50 -17.78 -9.92
CA GLY A 235 -20.76 -18.52 -9.95
C GLY A 235 -21.19 -18.83 -11.38
N GLU A 236 -22.27 -19.58 -11.55
CA GLU A 236 -22.77 -19.95 -12.89
C GLU A 236 -23.16 -18.74 -13.74
N GLN A 237 -23.77 -17.73 -13.12
CA GLN A 237 -24.31 -16.55 -13.81
C GLN A 237 -23.38 -15.33 -13.78
N GLY A 238 -22.17 -15.43 -13.22
CA GLY A 238 -21.26 -14.31 -13.07
C GLY A 238 -20.44 -14.38 -11.78
N TYR A 239 -19.87 -13.26 -11.40
CA TYR A 239 -19.19 -13.15 -10.10
C TYR A 239 -20.12 -12.58 -9.04
N ARG A 240 -20.03 -13.17 -7.84
CA ARG A 240 -20.35 -12.50 -6.59
C ARG A 240 -19.11 -11.70 -6.16
N VAL A 241 -19.26 -10.41 -6.00
CA VAL A 241 -18.15 -9.49 -5.67
C VAL A 241 -18.40 -8.92 -4.27
N GLU A 242 -17.37 -8.92 -3.44
CA GLU A 242 -17.38 -8.17 -2.19
C GLU A 242 -16.42 -6.97 -2.30
N ALA A 243 -16.96 -5.79 -2.09
CA ALA A 243 -16.19 -4.56 -1.89
C ALA A 243 -16.13 -4.27 -0.39
N ILE A 244 -14.97 -4.53 0.20
CA ILE A 244 -14.76 -4.48 1.64
C ILE A 244 -13.96 -3.21 1.96
N ALA A 245 -14.48 -2.35 2.82
CA ALA A 245 -13.74 -1.21 3.36
C ALA A 245 -13.56 -1.36 4.86
N GLU A 246 -12.32 -1.22 5.34
CA GLU A 246 -12.04 -1.17 6.77
C GLU A 246 -12.18 0.25 7.30
N ALA A 247 -12.79 0.39 8.47
CA ALA A 247 -12.77 1.65 9.20
C ALA A 247 -11.36 1.93 9.75
N PRO A 248 -10.95 3.20 9.88
CA PRO A 248 -9.65 3.56 10.44
C PRO A 248 -9.43 2.97 11.83
N GLY A 249 -8.37 2.17 11.99
CA GLY A 249 -8.06 1.48 13.25
C GLY A 249 -7.76 2.43 14.41
N TRP A 250 -7.22 3.62 14.10
CA TRP A 250 -6.91 4.67 15.07
C TRP A 250 -8.15 5.47 15.51
N ASN A 251 -9.29 5.26 14.86
CA ASN A 251 -10.52 5.96 15.15
C ASN A 251 -11.67 4.95 15.23
N GLN A 252 -11.75 4.22 16.34
CA GLN A 252 -12.74 3.17 16.56
C GLN A 252 -14.13 3.76 16.82
N GLN A 253 -14.84 4.09 15.78
CA GLN A 253 -16.15 4.73 15.83
C GLN A 253 -17.27 3.70 15.70
N LYS A 254 -18.38 3.95 16.44
CA LYS A 254 -19.64 3.22 16.29
C LYS A 254 -20.43 3.69 15.06
N GLN A 255 -20.27 4.97 14.70
CA GLN A 255 -20.80 5.56 13.48
C GLN A 255 -19.68 5.72 12.47
N TRP A 256 -19.89 5.22 11.26
CA TRP A 256 -18.90 5.29 10.22
C TRP A 256 -19.54 5.45 8.84
N LEU A 257 -18.99 6.38 8.05
CA LEU A 257 -19.30 6.53 6.64
C LEU A 257 -18.26 5.75 5.82
N SER A 258 -18.70 4.73 5.09
CA SER A 258 -17.83 4.00 4.18
C SER A 258 -17.34 4.89 3.04
N PRO A 259 -16.20 4.54 2.41
CA PRO A 259 -15.79 5.22 1.18
C PRO A 259 -16.86 5.10 0.10
N SER A 260 -16.90 6.12 -0.77
CA SER A 260 -17.71 6.04 -1.97
C SER A 260 -17.10 5.04 -2.95
N TRP A 261 -17.94 4.15 -3.45
CA TRP A 261 -17.61 3.15 -4.46
C TRP A 261 -18.21 3.53 -5.81
N ARG A 262 -17.62 3.02 -6.87
CA ARG A 262 -18.15 3.18 -8.23
C ARG A 262 -18.10 1.87 -9.00
N ILE A 263 -19.23 1.48 -9.61
CA ILE A 263 -19.25 0.57 -10.75
C ILE A 263 -19.29 1.40 -12.03
N LEU A 264 -18.48 1.03 -13.01
CA LEU A 264 -18.46 1.71 -14.31
C LEU A 264 -18.45 0.65 -15.43
N ARG A 265 -19.40 0.76 -16.36
CA ARG A 265 -19.44 -0.06 -17.58
C ARG A 265 -18.70 0.67 -18.70
N THR A 266 -17.77 0.01 -19.35
CA THR A 266 -16.96 0.56 -20.45
C THR A 266 -16.83 -0.43 -21.60
N ALA A 267 -16.55 0.08 -22.79
CA ALA A 267 -16.30 -0.75 -23.96
C ALA A 267 -14.94 -1.47 -23.89
N THR A 268 -13.99 -0.93 -23.12
CA THR A 268 -12.64 -1.48 -23.00
C THR A 268 -12.11 -1.29 -21.58
N ALA A 269 -11.17 -2.14 -21.17
CA ALA A 269 -10.48 -2.01 -19.89
C ALA A 269 -9.67 -0.71 -19.81
N ASP A 270 -9.08 -0.26 -20.90
CA ASP A 270 -8.31 1.00 -20.94
C ASP A 270 -9.19 2.21 -20.65
N ALA A 271 -10.44 2.22 -21.11
CA ALA A 271 -11.39 3.28 -20.78
C ALA A 271 -11.72 3.31 -19.28
N ALA A 272 -11.84 2.14 -18.63
CA ALA A 272 -12.03 2.07 -17.18
C ALA A 272 -10.81 2.58 -16.41
N VAL A 273 -9.61 2.21 -16.84
CA VAL A 273 -8.33 2.68 -16.28
C VAL A 273 -8.21 4.20 -16.43
N GLN A 274 -8.47 4.73 -17.62
CA GLN A 274 -8.40 6.17 -17.89
C GLN A 274 -9.36 6.96 -16.99
N ALA A 275 -10.61 6.49 -16.86
CA ALA A 275 -11.61 7.14 -16.01
C ALA A 275 -11.23 7.12 -14.52
N HIS A 276 -10.54 6.07 -14.08
CA HIS A 276 -10.02 5.99 -12.71
C HIS A 276 -8.85 6.96 -12.52
N TYR A 277 -7.92 7.00 -13.48
CA TYR A 277 -6.78 7.91 -13.44
C TYR A 277 -7.18 9.39 -13.44
N GLU A 278 -8.14 9.76 -14.27
CA GLU A 278 -8.70 11.12 -14.27
C GLU A 278 -9.33 11.48 -12.93
N HIS A 279 -9.89 10.48 -12.24
CA HIS A 279 -10.37 10.68 -10.87
C HIS A 279 -9.20 10.94 -9.90
N LEU A 280 -8.13 10.13 -9.96
CA LEU A 280 -6.94 10.31 -9.11
C LEU A 280 -6.27 11.68 -9.34
N ASP A 281 -6.09 12.07 -10.62
CA ASP A 281 -5.49 13.36 -10.97
C ASP A 281 -6.25 14.53 -10.34
N ARG A 282 -7.60 14.48 -10.39
CA ARG A 282 -8.43 15.51 -9.77
C ARG A 282 -8.41 15.47 -8.24
N THR A 283 -8.45 14.28 -7.68
CA THR A 283 -8.58 14.05 -6.23
C THR A 283 -7.32 14.45 -5.48
N TYR A 284 -6.16 14.04 -5.98
CA TYR A 284 -4.86 14.32 -5.39
C TYR A 284 -4.16 15.54 -6.01
N HIS A 285 -4.82 16.28 -6.93
CA HIS A 285 -4.24 17.43 -7.62
C HIS A 285 -2.87 17.15 -8.23
N LEU A 286 -2.73 15.97 -8.86
CA LEU A 286 -1.45 15.46 -9.33
C LEU A 286 -0.85 16.39 -10.40
N GLN A 287 0.36 16.88 -10.15
CA GLN A 287 1.14 17.62 -11.13
C GLN A 287 1.80 16.66 -12.11
N LYS A 288 1.88 17.04 -13.39
CA LYS A 288 2.66 16.29 -14.37
C LYS A 288 4.14 16.33 -14.02
N TRP A 289 4.87 15.26 -14.30
CA TRP A 289 6.29 15.13 -13.99
C TRP A 289 7.13 16.35 -14.37
N ASP A 290 6.94 16.87 -15.59
CA ASP A 290 7.75 17.96 -16.12
C ASP A 290 7.57 19.29 -15.38
N VAL A 291 6.45 19.47 -14.68
CA VAL A 291 6.12 20.71 -13.97
C VAL A 291 5.98 20.52 -12.46
N ARG A 292 6.24 19.32 -11.94
CA ARG A 292 6.22 19.08 -10.49
C ARG A 292 7.23 19.97 -9.77
N THR A 293 6.76 20.66 -8.74
CA THR A 293 7.60 21.59 -7.95
C THR A 293 8.53 20.86 -6.97
N ASP A 294 8.23 19.61 -6.64
CA ASP A 294 9.04 18.75 -5.78
C ASP A 294 10.07 17.90 -6.53
N VAL A 295 10.24 18.15 -7.84
CA VAL A 295 11.24 17.50 -8.69
C VAL A 295 12.29 18.51 -9.09
N PRO A 296 13.51 18.46 -8.55
CA PRO A 296 14.59 19.35 -8.96
C PRO A 296 15.06 19.06 -10.39
N ALA A 297 15.65 20.06 -11.04
CA ALA A 297 16.05 19.97 -12.45
C ALA A 297 17.00 18.77 -12.73
N TRP A 298 17.93 18.48 -11.82
CA TRP A 298 18.85 17.37 -11.97
C TRP A 298 18.15 16.01 -11.98
N MET A 299 17.06 15.85 -11.19
CA MET A 299 16.32 14.58 -11.10
C MET A 299 15.62 14.22 -12.42
N ARG A 300 15.19 15.23 -13.18
CA ARG A 300 14.63 15.03 -14.54
C ARG A 300 15.64 14.50 -15.54
N GLN A 301 16.93 14.66 -15.26
CA GLN A 301 18.01 14.24 -16.13
C GLN A 301 18.58 12.85 -15.78
N VAL A 302 18.13 12.23 -14.71
CA VAL A 302 18.61 10.92 -14.28
C VAL A 302 18.33 9.87 -15.36
N ALA A 303 19.39 9.23 -15.84
CA ALA A 303 19.35 8.18 -16.86
C ALA A 303 19.62 6.79 -16.28
N LEU A 304 20.29 6.72 -15.12
CA LEU A 304 20.64 5.48 -14.42
C LEU A 304 20.57 5.69 -12.91
N VAL A 305 20.02 4.71 -12.21
CA VAL A 305 20.18 4.62 -10.76
C VAL A 305 21.11 3.46 -10.45
N THR A 306 22.14 3.69 -9.63
CA THR A 306 23.08 2.64 -9.24
C THR A 306 22.96 2.36 -7.75
N THR A 307 22.51 1.16 -7.39
CA THR A 307 22.44 0.69 -6.01
C THR A 307 23.81 0.18 -5.57
N MET A 308 24.40 0.84 -4.59
CA MET A 308 25.64 0.45 -3.94
C MET A 308 25.34 -0.21 -2.60
N HIS A 309 25.45 -1.55 -2.53
CA HIS A 309 25.29 -2.25 -1.28
C HIS A 309 26.51 -2.11 -0.38
N GLY A 310 26.29 -1.62 0.84
CA GLY A 310 27.30 -1.51 1.88
C GLY A 310 27.50 -2.80 2.66
N GLN A 311 26.83 -2.93 3.79
CA GLN A 311 26.99 -4.05 4.72
C GLN A 311 25.72 -4.91 4.76
N HIS A 312 25.91 -6.21 4.59
CA HIS A 312 24.84 -7.20 4.70
C HIS A 312 24.33 -7.34 6.16
N PHE A 313 23.11 -7.83 6.36
CA PHE A 313 22.54 -8.03 7.70
C PHE A 313 23.36 -9.04 8.55
N THR A 314 24.07 -9.98 7.94
CA THR A 314 25.00 -10.89 8.63
C THR A 314 26.26 -10.21 9.15
N GLY A 315 26.53 -8.97 8.71
CA GLY A 315 27.75 -8.22 9.04
C GLY A 315 28.84 -8.30 7.97
N PHE A 316 28.65 -9.05 6.88
CA PHE A 316 29.58 -9.07 5.74
C PHE A 316 29.55 -7.74 5.00
N ILE A 317 30.72 -7.17 4.69
CA ILE A 317 30.83 -5.91 3.98
C ILE A 317 31.00 -6.21 2.49
N PHE A 318 30.01 -5.85 1.70
CA PHE A 318 30.07 -5.98 0.25
C PHE A 318 30.96 -4.89 -0.36
N ASN A 319 30.67 -3.64 -0.04
CA ASN A 319 31.39 -2.47 -0.54
C ASN A 319 31.55 -1.45 0.59
N ASP A 320 32.75 -1.33 1.15
CA ASP A 320 33.07 -0.21 2.04
C ASP A 320 33.11 1.12 1.27
N TYR A 321 33.22 2.25 1.96
CA TYR A 321 33.20 3.57 1.33
C TYR A 321 34.36 3.80 0.35
N ALA A 322 35.51 3.21 0.63
CA ALA A 322 36.67 3.30 -0.26
C ALA A 322 36.44 2.53 -1.58
N LYS A 323 35.87 1.33 -1.47
CA LYS A 323 35.50 0.51 -2.65
C LYS A 323 34.38 1.16 -3.44
N GLN A 324 33.35 1.72 -2.77
CA GLN A 324 32.30 2.49 -3.44
C GLN A 324 32.89 3.66 -4.24
N LEU A 325 33.78 4.44 -3.65
CA LEU A 325 34.44 5.56 -4.35
C LEU A 325 35.27 5.09 -5.55
N LYS A 326 35.94 3.94 -5.45
CA LYS A 326 36.66 3.34 -6.58
C LYS A 326 35.71 2.99 -7.73
N ILE A 327 34.52 2.46 -7.40
CA ILE A 327 33.48 2.15 -8.38
C ILE A 327 32.96 3.42 -9.04
N LEU A 328 32.68 4.48 -8.28
CA LEU A 328 32.23 5.77 -8.82
C LEU A 328 33.25 6.36 -9.82
N ARG A 329 34.53 6.33 -9.48
CA ARG A 329 35.57 6.80 -10.39
C ARG A 329 35.61 6.03 -11.70
N TRP A 330 35.40 4.72 -11.65
CA TRP A 330 35.26 3.92 -12.87
C TRP A 330 34.00 4.27 -13.65
N MET A 331 32.84 4.39 -12.98
CA MET A 331 31.57 4.71 -13.63
C MET A 331 31.62 6.07 -14.34
N ALA A 332 32.31 7.07 -13.77
CA ALA A 332 32.50 8.39 -14.38
C ALA A 332 33.29 8.30 -15.70
N THR A 333 34.05 7.23 -15.96
CA THR A 333 34.69 6.98 -17.27
C THR A 333 33.75 6.33 -18.29
N GLN A 334 32.55 5.83 -17.84
CA GLN A 334 31.63 5.10 -18.71
C GLN A 334 30.43 5.95 -19.17
N MET A 335 29.99 6.91 -18.36
CA MET A 335 28.92 7.84 -18.70
C MET A 335 29.03 9.15 -17.91
N PRO A 336 28.36 10.23 -18.37
CA PRO A 336 28.26 11.47 -17.60
C PRO A 336 27.70 11.25 -16.20
N ALA A 337 28.47 11.54 -15.16
CA ALA A 337 28.15 11.21 -13.78
C ALA A 337 26.92 11.99 -13.26
N GLU A 338 26.66 13.20 -13.77
CA GLU A 338 25.50 14.03 -13.47
C GLU A 338 24.16 13.40 -13.92
N ARG A 339 24.23 12.34 -14.75
CA ARG A 339 23.08 11.57 -15.20
C ARG A 339 22.82 10.33 -14.33
N VAL A 340 23.59 10.16 -13.25
CA VAL A 340 23.54 8.97 -12.39
C VAL A 340 23.17 9.36 -10.95
N LEU A 341 22.14 8.71 -10.42
CA LEU A 341 21.77 8.76 -9.02
C LEU A 341 22.32 7.53 -8.30
N ILE A 342 23.14 7.74 -7.28
CA ILE A 342 23.74 6.68 -6.46
C ILE A 342 22.84 6.39 -5.26
N PHE A 343 22.25 5.24 -5.27
CA PHE A 343 21.43 4.72 -4.18
C PHE A 343 22.32 3.93 -3.20
N LEU A 344 22.53 4.49 -2.01
CA LEU A 344 23.36 3.92 -0.97
C LEU A 344 22.52 3.03 -0.05
N ALA A 345 22.46 1.75 -0.34
CA ALA A 345 21.77 0.76 0.50
C ALA A 345 22.74 0.25 1.58
N ALA A 346 22.24 0.07 2.83
CA ALA A 346 23.03 -0.40 3.97
C ALA A 346 24.36 0.38 4.18
N TRP A 347 24.28 1.69 4.02
CA TRP A 347 25.40 2.62 4.22
C TRP A 347 25.74 2.85 5.69
N ASP A 348 24.77 2.63 6.56
CA ASP A 348 24.80 2.91 8.01
C ASP A 348 25.27 1.72 8.85
N GLY A 349 25.51 0.55 8.24
CA GLY A 349 25.93 -0.65 8.95
C GLY A 349 25.18 -1.89 8.48
N ARG A 350 24.93 -2.82 9.40
CA ARG A 350 24.24 -4.05 9.11
C ARG A 350 22.79 -3.77 8.72
N TYR A 351 22.45 -4.09 7.51
CA TYR A 351 21.11 -3.92 6.94
C TYR A 351 20.03 -4.44 7.88
N TYR A 352 19.00 -3.67 8.16
CA TYR A 352 17.93 -3.90 9.14
C TYR A 352 18.40 -4.13 10.58
N TRP A 353 19.56 -4.74 10.80
CA TRP A 353 20.04 -5.05 12.16
C TRP A 353 20.37 -3.80 12.95
N ASP A 354 21.02 -2.80 12.32
CA ASP A 354 21.41 -1.56 12.98
C ASP A 354 20.31 -0.49 12.95
N TYR A 355 19.16 -0.80 12.33
CA TYR A 355 18.02 0.12 12.34
C TYR A 355 17.44 0.28 13.75
N PRO A 356 17.07 1.51 14.13
CA PRO A 356 17.00 2.74 13.36
C PRO A 356 18.09 3.76 13.72
N ASN A 357 19.32 3.34 13.93
CA ASN A 357 20.40 4.24 14.32
C ASN A 357 20.74 5.24 13.21
N TYR A 358 20.78 4.80 11.95
CA TYR A 358 21.14 5.60 10.78
C TYR A 358 22.37 6.47 10.99
N LYS A 359 23.47 5.82 11.39
CA LYS A 359 24.77 6.43 11.61
C LYS A 359 25.78 5.84 10.66
N VAL A 360 26.73 6.65 10.24
CA VAL A 360 27.85 6.19 9.42
C VAL A 360 28.57 5.02 10.08
N SER A 361 28.83 3.95 9.34
CA SER A 361 29.42 2.72 9.84
C SER A 361 30.94 2.84 9.98
N ASP A 362 31.45 2.67 11.22
CA ASP A 362 32.89 2.64 11.49
C ASP A 362 33.58 1.50 10.75
N ARG A 363 32.91 0.34 10.61
CA ARG A 363 33.45 -0.83 9.90
C ARG A 363 33.59 -0.62 8.40
N MET A 364 32.85 0.33 7.81
CA MET A 364 32.93 0.65 6.40
C MET A 364 33.89 1.81 6.09
N GLY A 365 34.56 2.38 7.10
CA GLY A 365 35.51 3.47 6.93
C GLY A 365 35.20 4.71 7.75
N GLY A 366 34.17 4.65 8.59
CA GLY A 366 33.79 5.72 9.51
C GLY A 366 33.42 7.01 8.82
N GLU A 367 33.29 8.07 9.61
CA GLU A 367 32.88 9.39 9.14
C GLU A 367 33.81 9.97 8.06
N VAL A 368 35.12 9.80 8.24
CA VAL A 368 36.13 10.30 7.28
C VAL A 368 35.93 9.63 5.91
N GLY A 369 35.73 8.30 5.92
CA GLY A 369 35.50 7.53 4.68
C GLY A 369 34.20 7.92 4.01
N PHE A 370 33.11 8.06 4.77
CA PHE A 370 31.81 8.43 4.21
C PHE A 370 31.81 9.85 3.65
N ARG A 371 32.35 10.83 4.39
CA ARG A 371 32.48 12.20 3.90
C ARG A 371 33.29 12.25 2.61
N LYS A 372 34.41 11.52 2.55
CA LYS A 372 35.22 11.42 1.34
C LYS A 372 34.44 10.82 0.17
N LEU A 373 33.61 9.80 0.42
CA LEU A 373 32.75 9.19 -0.61
C LEU A 373 31.78 10.23 -1.18
N ILE A 374 31.10 11.00 -0.33
CA ILE A 374 30.12 12.01 -0.75
C ILE A 374 30.82 13.16 -1.49
N ASP A 375 31.86 13.76 -0.89
CA ASP A 375 32.54 14.92 -1.45
C ASP A 375 33.19 14.60 -2.82
N GLU A 376 33.88 13.46 -2.93
CA GLU A 376 34.48 13.04 -4.20
C GLU A 376 33.43 12.58 -5.22
N GLY A 377 32.33 11.96 -4.76
CA GLY A 377 31.18 11.63 -5.61
C GLY A 377 30.59 12.88 -6.26
N HIS A 378 30.37 13.95 -5.47
CA HIS A 378 29.90 15.24 -5.97
C HIS A 378 30.89 15.91 -6.93
N LYS A 379 32.22 15.89 -6.63
CA LYS A 379 33.23 16.40 -7.54
C LYS A 379 33.25 15.70 -8.91
N LEU A 380 32.90 14.41 -8.93
CA LEU A 380 32.74 13.64 -10.16
C LEU A 380 31.41 13.96 -10.89
N GLY A 381 30.43 14.55 -10.20
CA GLY A 381 29.11 14.91 -10.74
C GLY A 381 27.96 14.06 -10.26
N PHE A 382 28.19 12.97 -9.53
CA PHE A 382 27.15 12.06 -9.05
C PHE A 382 26.19 12.71 -8.07
N ARG A 383 24.94 12.22 -8.04
CA ARG A 383 23.94 12.51 -7.01
C ARG A 383 23.86 11.36 -6.03
N MET A 384 23.75 11.67 -4.73
CA MET A 384 23.88 10.70 -3.64
C MET A 384 22.58 10.58 -2.86
N MET A 385 22.07 9.35 -2.69
CA MET A 385 20.80 9.06 -2.07
C MET A 385 20.93 7.91 -1.07
N PRO A 386 21.05 8.19 0.24
CA PRO A 386 21.04 7.16 1.28
C PRO A 386 19.62 6.59 1.50
N MET A 387 19.58 5.31 1.90
CA MET A 387 18.37 4.55 2.18
C MET A 387 18.02 4.56 3.65
N TYR A 388 16.72 4.57 3.95
CA TYR A 388 16.15 4.47 5.29
C TYR A 388 15.01 3.48 5.31
N GLY A 389 15.02 2.54 6.25
CA GLY A 389 13.93 1.57 6.45
C GLY A 389 12.77 2.22 7.20
N THR A 390 11.81 2.70 6.47
CA THR A 390 10.71 3.53 6.99
C THR A 390 9.88 2.82 8.05
N ASN A 391 9.73 1.51 7.93
CA ASN A 391 8.79 0.72 8.71
C ASN A 391 9.51 -0.31 9.61
N SER A 392 10.81 -0.13 9.88
CA SER A 392 11.56 -1.12 10.64
C SER A 392 12.42 -0.54 11.75
N ALA A 393 12.36 -1.16 12.93
CA ALA A 393 13.28 -0.90 14.03
C ALA A 393 13.63 -2.20 14.76
N ASN A 394 14.92 -2.41 15.02
CA ASN A 394 15.39 -3.55 15.77
C ASN A 394 15.16 -3.34 17.27
N ARG A 395 14.36 -4.22 17.90
CA ARG A 395 14.05 -4.19 19.34
C ARG A 395 15.27 -4.34 20.23
N LYS A 396 16.36 -4.89 19.71
CA LYS A 396 17.63 -5.08 20.46
C LYS A 396 18.50 -3.82 20.47
N GLN A 397 18.19 -2.81 19.67
CA GLN A 397 18.91 -1.54 19.68
C GLN A 397 18.51 -0.69 20.89
N PRO A 398 19.47 -0.09 21.63
CA PRO A 398 19.16 0.68 22.83
C PRO A 398 18.17 1.83 22.62
N MET A 399 18.19 2.46 21.43
CA MET A 399 17.31 3.56 21.10
C MET A 399 15.86 3.12 20.84
N PHE A 400 15.59 1.84 20.59
CA PHE A 400 14.24 1.33 20.35
C PHE A 400 13.26 1.74 21.47
N LYS A 401 13.72 1.80 22.71
CA LYS A 401 12.91 2.24 23.86
C LYS A 401 12.29 3.63 23.68
N GLN A 402 12.89 4.49 22.84
CA GLN A 402 12.40 5.85 22.62
C GLN A 402 11.25 5.90 21.59
N VAL A 403 11.07 4.84 20.83
CA VAL A 403 10.10 4.75 19.73
C VAL A 403 9.22 3.51 19.80
N GLN A 404 9.26 2.75 20.88
CA GLN A 404 8.54 1.49 21.02
C GLN A 404 7.00 1.65 20.98
N ASP A 405 6.49 2.83 21.31
CA ASP A 405 5.09 3.20 21.22
C ASP A 405 4.58 3.24 19.77
N ALA A 406 5.50 3.33 18.82
CA ALA A 406 5.21 3.38 17.39
C ALA A 406 5.19 2.00 16.71
N VAL A 407 5.38 0.91 17.44
CA VAL A 407 5.18 -0.43 16.85
C VAL A 407 3.75 -0.56 16.36
N VAL A 408 3.60 -1.01 15.11
CA VAL A 408 2.28 -1.20 14.51
C VAL A 408 1.45 -2.14 15.39
N ASN A 409 0.26 -1.68 15.72
CA ASN A 409 -0.70 -2.40 16.54
C ASN A 409 -1.98 -2.55 15.72
N LYS A 410 -2.31 -3.76 15.30
CA LYS A 410 -3.52 -4.06 14.52
C LYS A 410 -4.79 -3.71 15.30
N VAL A 411 -5.90 -3.66 14.60
CA VAL A 411 -7.22 -3.33 15.21
C VAL A 411 -7.61 -4.31 16.32
N ASP A 412 -7.19 -5.57 16.24
CA ASP A 412 -7.40 -6.60 17.27
C ASP A 412 -6.45 -6.51 18.47
N GLY A 413 -5.41 -5.68 18.37
CA GLY A 413 -4.41 -5.47 19.42
C GLY A 413 -3.10 -6.22 19.20
N ASP A 414 -3.01 -7.07 18.18
CA ASP A 414 -1.78 -7.78 17.84
C ASP A 414 -0.71 -6.80 17.31
N VAL A 415 0.52 -6.98 17.74
CA VAL A 415 1.67 -6.27 17.19
C VAL A 415 2.15 -6.94 15.91
N VAL A 416 2.79 -6.17 15.04
CA VAL A 416 3.33 -6.67 13.77
C VAL A 416 4.84 -6.65 13.80
N ASP A 417 5.44 -7.75 13.35
CA ASP A 417 6.87 -7.88 13.12
C ASP A 417 7.19 -7.79 11.63
N LEU A 418 8.31 -7.19 11.33
CA LEU A 418 8.88 -7.23 9.99
C LEU A 418 9.76 -8.50 9.88
N ASN A 419 9.20 -9.52 9.28
CA ASN A 419 9.88 -10.81 9.14
C ASN A 419 10.58 -10.93 7.78
N TRP A 420 11.42 -9.97 7.48
CA TRP A 420 12.16 -9.96 6.22
C TRP A 420 13.38 -10.88 6.26
N VAL A 421 14.03 -10.97 7.41
CA VAL A 421 15.21 -11.80 7.60
C VAL A 421 14.83 -13.08 8.33
N ASP A 422 15.00 -14.19 7.67
CA ASP A 422 14.81 -15.55 8.15
C ASP A 422 16.20 -16.23 8.20
N TRP A 423 16.75 -16.33 9.40
CA TRP A 423 18.14 -16.73 9.60
C TRP A 423 18.41 -18.19 9.28
N ASP A 424 17.45 -19.05 9.53
CA ASP A 424 17.59 -20.50 9.41
C ASP A 424 16.68 -21.10 8.34
N ASN A 425 15.94 -20.24 7.63
CA ASN A 425 15.05 -20.61 6.53
C ASN A 425 13.90 -21.53 6.97
N ASP A 426 13.49 -21.45 8.21
CA ASP A 426 12.36 -22.21 8.77
C ASP A 426 11.00 -21.52 8.61
N ARG A 427 11.01 -20.26 8.13
CA ARG A 427 9.86 -19.37 7.95
C ARG A 427 9.20 -18.92 9.26
N HIS A 428 9.87 -19.10 10.38
CA HIS A 428 9.44 -18.57 11.65
C HIS A 428 9.90 -17.12 11.83
N GLN A 429 9.21 -16.42 12.70
CA GLN A 429 9.48 -15.02 12.98
C GLN A 429 10.57 -14.90 14.03
N GLU A 430 11.65 -14.24 13.68
CA GLU A 430 12.77 -14.00 14.58
C GLU A 430 12.44 -12.99 15.71
N GLY A 431 11.37 -12.22 15.54
CA GLY A 431 10.81 -11.30 16.55
C GLY A 431 11.71 -10.12 16.92
N TRP A 432 12.83 -9.90 16.24
CA TRP A 432 13.73 -8.80 16.57
C TRP A 432 13.41 -7.51 15.81
N ALA A 433 12.85 -7.57 14.62
CA ALA A 433 12.47 -6.40 13.84
C ALA A 433 10.99 -6.06 14.05
N ALA A 434 10.73 -4.90 14.66
CA ALA A 434 9.38 -4.38 14.79
C ALA A 434 8.94 -3.68 13.49
N TYR A 435 7.67 -3.85 13.11
CA TYR A 435 7.06 -3.02 12.08
C TYR A 435 6.62 -1.70 12.70
N MET A 436 7.08 -0.57 12.12
CA MET A 436 6.93 0.76 12.73
C MET A 436 5.90 1.61 11.98
N ASN A 437 5.16 2.45 12.73
CA ASN A 437 4.12 3.32 12.22
C ASN A 437 4.55 4.80 12.24
N LEU A 438 4.73 5.41 11.07
CA LEU A 438 5.02 6.84 10.93
C LEU A 438 3.87 7.75 11.38
N GLY A 439 2.65 7.22 11.53
CA GLY A 439 1.53 7.94 12.14
C GLY A 439 1.78 8.34 13.59
N VAL A 440 2.77 7.72 14.26
CA VAL A 440 3.16 8.02 15.65
C VAL A 440 4.32 9.00 15.67
N ASP A 441 4.16 10.07 16.44
CA ASP A 441 5.09 11.21 16.46
C ASP A 441 6.51 10.83 16.89
N SER A 442 6.68 9.92 17.85
CA SER A 442 8.00 9.48 18.33
C SER A 442 8.84 8.91 17.18
N TRP A 443 8.27 8.03 16.38
CA TRP A 443 8.94 7.42 15.23
C TRP A 443 9.16 8.42 14.09
N ARG A 444 8.11 9.17 13.72
CA ARG A 444 8.20 10.15 12.66
C ARG A 444 9.27 11.21 12.94
N ASN A 445 9.28 11.77 14.14
CA ASN A 445 10.28 12.78 14.54
C ASN A 445 11.70 12.21 14.57
N TRP A 446 11.86 10.96 15.00
CA TRP A 446 13.14 10.27 14.91
C TRP A 446 13.63 10.18 13.47
N MET A 447 12.79 9.70 12.56
CA MET A 447 13.14 9.56 11.13
C MET A 447 13.45 10.90 10.49
N VAL A 448 12.62 11.92 10.72
CA VAL A 448 12.90 13.30 10.24
C VAL A 448 14.26 13.77 10.75
N GLY A 449 14.56 13.58 12.02
CA GLY A 449 15.84 13.98 12.61
C GLY A 449 17.05 13.28 11.98
N ARG A 450 16.95 11.98 11.68
CA ARG A 450 18.06 11.24 11.07
C ARG A 450 18.28 11.63 9.62
N ILE A 451 17.23 11.81 8.84
CA ILE A 451 17.33 12.24 7.44
C ILE A 451 17.82 13.68 7.34
N ASP A 452 17.29 14.60 8.17
CA ASP A 452 17.70 16.00 8.25
C ASP A 452 19.20 16.13 8.59
N GLU A 453 19.70 15.34 9.55
CA GLU A 453 21.11 15.30 9.90
C GLU A 453 21.99 14.90 8.72
N MET A 454 21.62 13.88 7.96
CA MET A 454 22.39 13.42 6.81
C MET A 454 22.42 14.45 5.68
N ILE A 455 21.29 15.09 5.40
CA ILE A 455 21.21 16.15 4.40
C ILE A 455 22.09 17.34 4.85
N THR A 456 21.92 17.81 6.08
CA THR A 456 22.62 19.00 6.57
C THR A 456 24.13 18.76 6.71
N ARG A 457 24.53 17.58 7.21
CA ARG A 457 25.92 17.28 7.53
C ARG A 457 26.73 16.89 6.32
N TYR A 458 26.15 16.14 5.37
CA TYR A 458 26.89 15.56 4.24
C TYR A 458 26.45 16.11 2.89
N GLY A 459 25.34 16.83 2.80
CA GLY A 459 24.86 17.42 1.56
C GLY A 459 24.33 16.40 0.56
N VAL A 460 23.74 15.29 1.03
CA VAL A 460 23.13 14.28 0.14
C VAL A 460 21.99 14.87 -0.67
N ASP A 461 21.80 14.40 -1.90
CA ASP A 461 20.93 15.04 -2.90
C ASP A 461 19.49 14.55 -2.87
N ALA A 462 19.25 13.35 -2.35
CA ALA A 462 17.93 12.72 -2.20
C ALA A 462 17.94 11.77 -1.01
N TYR A 463 16.78 11.28 -0.60
CA TYR A 463 16.66 10.19 0.37
C TYR A 463 15.67 9.14 -0.14
N PHE A 464 15.98 7.88 0.13
CA PHE A 464 15.15 6.74 -0.24
C PHE A 464 14.43 6.19 0.99
N LEU A 465 13.13 5.99 0.86
CA LEU A 465 12.28 5.38 1.88
C LEU A 465 11.92 3.94 1.48
N ASP A 466 12.56 3.00 2.13
CA ASP A 466 12.35 1.57 1.93
C ASP A 466 10.99 1.13 2.49
N ILE A 467 10.27 0.28 1.76
CA ILE A 467 8.94 -0.27 2.13
C ILE A 467 7.90 0.83 2.42
N VAL A 468 8.05 2.03 1.87
CA VAL A 468 7.10 3.13 2.14
C VAL A 468 5.68 2.82 1.68
N GLY A 469 5.52 1.94 0.70
CA GLY A 469 4.23 1.47 0.22
C GLY A 469 3.54 0.45 1.12
N GLY A 470 4.23 -0.09 2.11
CA GLY A 470 3.63 -1.00 3.07
C GLY A 470 2.65 -0.26 4.00
N HIS A 471 1.40 -0.70 4.02
CA HIS A 471 0.35 -0.07 4.82
C HIS A 471 -0.38 -1.11 5.65
N ILE A 472 -0.57 -0.81 6.94
CA ILE A 472 -1.36 -1.61 7.88
C ILE A 472 -2.36 -0.69 8.57
N ASN A 473 -3.61 -1.12 8.63
CA ASN A 473 -4.63 -0.42 9.40
C ASN A 473 -4.33 -0.57 10.89
N SER A 474 -3.76 0.46 11.49
CA SER A 474 -3.18 0.43 12.83
C SER A 474 -4.03 1.21 13.84
N ARG A 475 -4.02 0.75 15.12
CA ARG A 475 -4.73 1.44 16.22
C ARG A 475 -4.03 2.70 16.70
N ASN A 476 -2.72 2.78 16.51
CA ASN A 476 -1.90 3.84 17.11
C ASN A 476 -1.59 5.00 16.16
N GLY A 477 -2.14 5.02 14.95
CA GLY A 477 -2.00 6.16 14.05
C GLY A 477 -2.19 5.83 12.57
N ASP A 478 -2.40 6.87 11.78
CA ASP A 478 -2.52 6.80 10.33
C ASP A 478 -1.14 6.74 9.68
N MET A 479 -0.78 5.58 9.13
CA MET A 479 0.53 5.37 8.48
C MET A 479 0.71 6.24 7.23
N HIS A 480 -0.34 6.44 6.44
CA HIS A 480 -0.25 7.26 5.23
C HIS A 480 -0.02 8.73 5.56
N GLU A 481 -0.83 9.28 6.46
CA GLU A 481 -0.68 10.66 6.90
C GLU A 481 0.67 10.88 7.61
N GLY A 482 1.14 9.91 8.38
CA GLY A 482 2.46 9.93 8.98
C GLY A 482 3.58 10.01 7.95
N THR A 483 3.49 9.21 6.88
CA THR A 483 4.42 9.26 5.74
C THR A 483 4.38 10.60 5.03
N ARG A 484 3.17 11.11 4.77
CA ARG A 484 2.98 12.41 4.15
C ARG A 484 3.63 13.52 4.98
N ARG A 485 3.40 13.56 6.28
CA ARG A 485 4.01 14.54 7.20
C ARG A 485 5.54 14.45 7.20
N LEU A 486 6.10 13.25 7.27
CA LEU A 486 7.56 13.07 7.20
C LEU A 486 8.14 13.73 5.94
N VAL A 487 7.56 13.43 4.78
CA VAL A 487 8.04 13.98 3.50
C VAL A 487 7.85 15.49 3.43
N MET A 488 6.71 16.01 3.90
CA MET A 488 6.44 17.45 3.89
C MET A 488 7.33 18.23 4.86
N ASP A 489 7.61 17.69 6.05
CA ASP A 489 8.52 18.31 7.04
C ASP A 489 9.95 18.40 6.49
N LEU A 490 10.43 17.34 5.84
CA LEU A 490 11.75 17.32 5.20
C LEU A 490 11.80 18.27 3.98
N ARG A 491 10.76 18.30 3.17
CA ARG A 491 10.66 19.23 2.02
C ARG A 491 10.65 20.69 2.45
N ALA A 492 9.96 21.02 3.54
CA ALA A 492 9.95 22.39 4.07
C ALA A 492 11.35 22.85 4.49
N LYS A 493 12.19 21.96 5.02
CA LYS A 493 13.58 22.24 5.40
C LYS A 493 14.54 22.19 4.20
N HIS A 494 14.33 21.24 3.29
CA HIS A 494 15.23 20.91 2.20
C HIS A 494 14.47 20.79 0.85
N PRO A 495 13.96 21.88 0.28
CA PRO A 495 13.04 21.85 -0.88
C PRO A 495 13.67 21.25 -2.16
N ASN A 496 14.99 21.18 -2.24
CA ASN A 496 15.72 20.63 -3.39
C ASN A 496 16.18 19.17 -3.18
N VAL A 497 15.83 18.55 -2.07
CA VAL A 497 16.19 17.16 -1.73
C VAL A 497 14.94 16.28 -1.81
N PRO A 498 14.66 15.64 -2.94
CA PRO A 498 13.45 14.86 -3.15
C PRO A 498 13.48 13.52 -2.42
N CYS A 499 12.29 13.02 -2.14
CA CYS A 499 12.04 11.66 -1.69
C CYS A 499 11.97 10.71 -2.88
N VAL A 500 12.53 9.52 -2.74
CA VAL A 500 12.28 8.34 -3.59
C VAL A 500 11.72 7.25 -2.72
N GLY A 501 10.66 6.55 -3.14
CA GLY A 501 10.00 5.53 -2.35
C GLY A 501 10.15 4.13 -2.92
N GLU A 502 10.04 3.12 -2.07
CA GLU A 502 9.84 1.74 -2.51
C GLU A 502 8.36 1.38 -2.42
N MET A 503 7.84 0.66 -3.43
CA MET A 503 6.46 0.18 -3.47
C MET A 503 5.43 1.33 -3.46
N ALA A 504 4.88 1.67 -4.61
CA ALA A 504 3.90 2.75 -4.69
C ALA A 504 2.46 2.26 -4.63
N TYR A 505 1.63 3.00 -3.90
CA TYR A 505 0.21 3.06 -4.14
C TYR A 505 -0.18 4.49 -4.55
N ASP A 506 -1.33 4.64 -5.18
CA ASP A 506 -1.75 5.85 -5.89
C ASP A 506 -1.64 7.15 -5.07
N ALA A 507 -2.09 7.15 -3.82
CA ALA A 507 -2.06 8.33 -2.97
C ALA A 507 -0.64 8.82 -2.62
N LEU A 508 0.39 7.95 -2.65
CA LEU A 508 1.77 8.37 -2.42
C LEU A 508 2.31 9.28 -3.53
N VAL A 509 1.75 9.17 -4.75
CA VAL A 509 2.18 9.98 -5.91
C VAL A 509 1.95 11.47 -5.70
N GLU A 510 1.04 11.85 -4.80
CA GLU A 510 0.82 13.26 -4.43
C GLU A 510 2.12 13.93 -3.94
N PHE A 511 2.92 13.22 -3.14
CA PHE A 511 4.08 13.81 -2.46
C PHE A 511 5.39 13.06 -2.65
N ILE A 512 5.41 11.90 -3.30
CA ILE A 512 6.64 11.17 -3.68
C ILE A 512 6.70 11.10 -5.21
N PRO A 513 7.72 11.71 -5.84
CA PRO A 513 7.76 11.82 -7.29
C PRO A 513 8.41 10.64 -8.02
N MET A 514 9.14 9.76 -7.33
CA MET A 514 9.84 8.64 -7.94
C MET A 514 9.74 7.40 -7.06
N PHE A 515 9.57 6.24 -7.69
CA PHE A 515 9.40 4.97 -7.00
C PHE A 515 10.24 3.84 -7.59
N HIS A 516 10.56 2.89 -6.73
CA HIS A 516 11.22 1.64 -7.04
C HIS A 516 10.32 0.47 -6.62
N VAL A 517 10.11 -0.50 -7.51
CA VAL A 517 9.23 -1.68 -7.40
C VAL A 517 7.78 -1.42 -6.95
N GLY A 518 6.91 -2.39 -7.09
CA GLY A 518 5.55 -2.38 -6.53
C GLY A 518 4.52 -1.55 -7.28
N LEU A 519 4.87 -0.89 -8.40
CA LEU A 519 3.94 -0.03 -9.14
C LEU A 519 2.91 -0.81 -9.98
N GLY A 520 3.19 -2.07 -10.28
CA GLY A 520 2.34 -2.86 -11.16
C GLY A 520 2.05 -2.14 -12.46
N ARG A 521 0.78 -2.16 -12.89
CA ARG A 521 0.32 -1.46 -14.10
C ARG A 521 0.10 0.04 -13.90
N LEU A 522 0.14 0.53 -12.68
CA LEU A 522 0.00 1.96 -12.38
C LEU A 522 1.04 2.80 -13.13
N GLY A 523 2.30 2.33 -13.20
CA GLY A 523 3.39 3.02 -13.89
C GLY A 523 3.19 3.21 -15.41
N GLN A 524 2.38 2.39 -16.07
CA GLN A 524 2.12 2.49 -17.51
C GLN A 524 1.26 3.71 -17.86
N TYR A 525 0.42 4.15 -16.94
CA TYR A 525 -0.57 5.19 -17.16
C TYR A 525 -0.18 6.52 -16.51
N SER A 526 0.85 6.55 -15.66
CA SER A 526 1.19 7.78 -14.95
C SER A 526 2.09 8.70 -15.76
N LYS A 527 1.67 9.96 -15.84
CA LYS A 527 2.47 11.09 -16.32
C LYS A 527 2.98 11.97 -15.17
N ASN A 528 2.71 11.55 -13.94
CA ASN A 528 2.88 12.37 -12.74
C ASN A 528 4.08 11.96 -11.90
N PHE A 529 4.66 10.79 -12.17
CA PHE A 529 5.83 10.28 -11.44
C PHE A 529 6.74 9.47 -12.36
N GLN A 530 7.93 9.15 -11.90
CA GLN A 530 8.85 8.22 -12.55
C GLN A 530 9.01 6.96 -11.73
N HIS A 531 9.36 5.86 -12.40
CA HIS A 531 9.66 4.61 -11.73
C HIS A 531 10.99 4.03 -12.19
N LEU A 532 11.61 3.27 -11.32
CA LEU A 532 12.86 2.58 -11.57
C LEU A 532 12.55 1.18 -12.09
N SER A 533 13.35 0.69 -13.01
CA SER A 533 13.29 -0.72 -13.40
C SER A 533 13.64 -1.60 -12.20
N SER A 534 13.25 -2.87 -12.24
CA SER A 534 13.79 -3.83 -11.30
C SER A 534 15.32 -3.81 -11.36
N PRO A 535 16.01 -3.92 -10.21
CA PRO A 535 17.46 -3.90 -10.19
C PRO A 535 18.05 -4.98 -11.09
N ALA A 536 19.00 -4.59 -11.89
CA ALA A 536 19.78 -5.51 -12.70
C ALA A 536 21.19 -5.65 -12.10
N PRO A 537 21.69 -6.83 -11.96
CA PRO A 537 21.11 -8.13 -12.30
C PRO A 537 20.07 -8.59 -11.29
N GLY A 538 18.89 -8.93 -11.80
CA GLY A 538 17.70 -9.17 -11.02
C GLY A 538 17.76 -10.33 -10.05
N ARG A 539 18.24 -10.09 -8.85
CA ARG A 539 17.92 -10.90 -7.70
C ARG A 539 17.53 -10.03 -6.54
N GLY A 540 16.25 -10.13 -6.21
CA GLY A 540 15.68 -9.55 -5.04
C GLY A 540 15.55 -8.03 -5.07
N SER A 541 15.09 -7.49 -3.96
CA SER A 541 14.98 -6.06 -3.77
C SER A 541 16.37 -5.42 -3.81
N SER A 542 16.43 -4.16 -4.15
CA SER A 542 17.66 -3.36 -4.12
C SER A 542 18.37 -3.39 -2.77
N GLY A 543 17.70 -3.94 -1.75
CA GLY A 543 18.14 -3.91 -0.37
C GLY A 543 18.96 -5.09 0.10
N VAL A 544 18.81 -6.31 -0.35
CA VAL A 544 19.23 -7.45 0.50
C VAL A 544 19.97 -8.56 -0.20
N HIS A 545 20.15 -8.52 -1.48
CA HIS A 545 20.65 -9.74 -2.07
C HIS A 545 22.14 -9.72 -2.28
N GLU A 546 22.61 -10.50 -1.54
CA GLU A 546 23.07 -11.85 -1.62
C GLU A 546 23.61 -12.24 -2.99
N SER A 547 24.85 -12.52 -3.02
CA SER A 547 25.40 -13.57 -3.86
C SER A 547 24.57 -13.96 -5.09
N GLY A 548 24.65 -13.31 -6.18
CA GLY A 548 23.82 -13.85 -7.20
C GLY A 548 24.12 -13.49 -8.61
N PHE A 549 25.30 -12.99 -8.83
CA PHE A 549 25.76 -12.63 -10.16
C PHE A 549 25.90 -13.80 -11.13
N GLY A 550 25.93 -15.03 -10.66
CA GLY A 550 26.10 -16.20 -11.49
C GLY A 550 24.98 -16.49 -12.51
N ARG A 551 23.92 -15.68 -12.55
CA ARG A 551 22.78 -15.89 -13.45
C ARG A 551 22.32 -14.63 -14.19
N PHE A 552 23.11 -13.58 -14.18
CA PHE A 552 22.75 -12.36 -14.86
C PHE A 552 22.91 -12.48 -16.38
N ASN A 553 21.84 -12.22 -17.11
CA ASN A 553 21.89 -12.04 -18.55
C ASN A 553 21.50 -10.60 -18.90
N PRO A 554 22.42 -9.79 -19.49
CA PRO A 554 22.13 -8.42 -19.93
C PRO A 554 20.95 -8.33 -20.91
N GLU A 555 20.67 -9.40 -21.64
CA GLU A 555 19.54 -9.48 -22.59
C GLU A 555 18.18 -9.51 -21.89
N THR A 556 18.14 -9.93 -20.63
CA THR A 556 16.91 -9.95 -19.82
C THR A 556 16.63 -8.65 -19.09
N LEU A 557 17.36 -7.60 -19.36
CA LEU A 557 17.06 -6.25 -18.89
C LEU A 557 15.73 -5.78 -19.51
N SER A 558 14.64 -6.31 -18.94
CA SER A 558 13.30 -5.85 -19.26
C SER A 558 13.12 -4.45 -18.68
N LEU A 559 13.42 -3.47 -19.50
CA LEU A 559 13.06 -2.10 -19.20
C LEU A 559 11.56 -1.96 -19.47
N SER A 560 10.75 -1.88 -18.42
CA SER A 560 9.38 -1.43 -18.57
C SER A 560 9.38 -0.09 -19.33
N PRO A 561 8.48 0.10 -20.30
CA PRO A 561 8.39 1.38 -21.00
C PRO A 561 8.32 2.54 -20.00
N GLY A 562 9.19 3.52 -20.13
CA GLY A 562 9.25 4.67 -19.25
C GLY A 562 10.09 4.49 -17.96
N ALA A 563 10.50 3.27 -17.58
CA ALA A 563 11.30 3.05 -16.37
C ALA A 563 12.75 3.52 -16.52
N ILE A 564 13.33 4.11 -15.48
CA ILE A 564 14.76 4.45 -15.42
C ILE A 564 15.54 3.16 -15.12
N PRO A 565 16.59 2.83 -15.90
CA PRO A 565 17.43 1.65 -15.64
C PRO A 565 18.08 1.68 -14.28
N THR A 566 18.23 0.51 -13.66
CA THR A 566 18.88 0.34 -12.36
C THR A 566 20.02 -0.67 -12.46
N LEU A 567 21.20 -0.29 -11.99
CA LEU A 567 22.38 -1.14 -11.85
C LEU A 567 22.60 -1.48 -10.38
N GLN A 568 22.65 -2.76 -10.04
CA GLN A 568 22.95 -3.20 -8.68
C GLN A 568 24.39 -3.64 -8.54
N VAL A 569 25.08 -3.12 -7.53
CA VAL A 569 26.49 -3.43 -7.24
C VAL A 569 26.61 -4.02 -5.85
N VAL A 570 26.83 -5.33 -5.78
CA VAL A 570 27.07 -6.09 -4.55
C VAL A 570 28.43 -6.79 -4.65
N ASP A 571 29.02 -7.11 -3.54
CA ASP A 571 30.25 -7.88 -3.33
C ASP A 571 31.24 -7.86 -4.52
N ASP A 572 31.32 -8.93 -5.28
CA ASP A 572 32.30 -9.12 -6.36
C ASP A 572 31.87 -8.59 -7.74
N THR A 573 30.70 -7.92 -7.83
CA THR A 573 30.18 -7.34 -9.09
C THR A 573 31.23 -6.54 -9.83
N PHE A 574 31.86 -5.61 -9.13
CA PHE A 574 32.84 -4.72 -9.74
C PHE A 574 34.14 -5.43 -10.12
N SER A 575 34.55 -6.45 -9.38
CA SER A 575 35.79 -7.18 -9.66
C SER A 575 35.65 -8.21 -10.78
N LYS A 576 34.48 -8.88 -10.86
CA LYS A 576 34.28 -10.01 -11.77
C LYS A 576 33.36 -9.71 -12.97
N HIS A 577 32.52 -8.68 -12.90
CA HIS A 577 31.43 -8.45 -13.87
C HIS A 577 31.37 -7.01 -14.40
N ARG A 578 32.52 -6.37 -14.59
CA ARG A 578 32.59 -5.00 -15.14
C ARG A 578 32.06 -4.89 -16.55
N ASP A 579 32.22 -5.91 -17.36
CA ASP A 579 31.66 -6.00 -18.71
C ASP A 579 30.13 -5.94 -18.69
N VAL A 580 29.52 -6.66 -17.75
CA VAL A 580 28.08 -6.62 -17.54
C VAL A 580 27.61 -5.24 -17.05
N MET A 581 28.34 -4.65 -16.09
CA MET A 581 28.06 -3.28 -15.63
C MET A 581 28.14 -2.28 -16.80
N ALA A 582 29.19 -2.38 -17.63
CA ALA A 582 29.36 -1.52 -18.81
C ALA A 582 28.21 -1.70 -19.82
N ALA A 583 27.74 -2.93 -20.04
CA ALA A 583 26.61 -3.21 -20.92
C ALA A 583 25.30 -2.56 -20.42
N ILE A 584 25.03 -2.62 -19.10
CA ILE A 584 23.86 -1.95 -18.49
C ILE A 584 23.98 -0.43 -18.64
N ILE A 585 25.15 0.12 -18.36
CA ILE A 585 25.41 1.57 -18.52
C ILE A 585 25.20 1.99 -19.99
N GLN A 586 25.67 1.19 -20.94
CA GLN A 586 25.49 1.47 -22.36
C GLN A 586 24.00 1.49 -22.75
N LYS A 587 23.21 0.53 -22.30
CA LYS A 587 21.74 0.53 -22.51
C LYS A 587 21.07 1.74 -21.89
N ALA A 588 21.51 2.18 -20.71
CA ALA A 588 20.98 3.37 -20.07
C ALA A 588 21.30 4.64 -20.89
N LYS A 589 22.51 4.74 -21.46
CA LYS A 589 22.91 5.84 -22.36
C LYS A 589 22.06 5.85 -23.63
N GLU A 590 21.93 4.72 -24.31
CA GLU A 590 21.12 4.58 -25.52
C GLU A 590 19.67 5.01 -25.29
N ARG A 591 19.08 4.57 -24.16
CA ARG A 591 17.73 4.98 -23.77
C ARG A 591 17.62 6.49 -23.52
N ALA A 592 18.63 7.08 -22.93
CA ALA A 592 18.66 8.52 -22.61
C ALA A 592 19.12 9.40 -23.79
N GLY A 593 19.52 8.82 -24.91
CA GLY A 593 20.02 9.53 -26.09
C GLY A 593 21.36 10.25 -25.84
N ILE A 594 22.25 9.65 -25.05
CA ILE A 594 23.57 10.22 -24.69
C ILE A 594 24.71 9.23 -24.96
#